data_ea304a9c8c7a46feaf3787a90e1e978d
#
_entry.id   ea304a9c8c7a46feaf3787a90e1e978d
#
_cell.length_a   1.000
_cell.length_b   1.000
_cell.length_c   1.000
_cell.angle_alpha   90.00
_cell.angle_beta   90.00
_cell.angle_gamma   90.00
#
_symmetry.space_group_name_H-M   'P 1'
#
loop_
_entity.id
_entity.type
_entity.pdbx_description
1 polymer ?
#
loop_
_entity_poly.entity_id
_entity_poly.type
_entity_poly.pdbx_seq_one_letter_code
_entity_poly.pdbx_strand_id
1 'polypeptide(L)'
;WPPLWVALILGAAAWLPLWWVNADQSGAGLRFQLVERHPWRWHWDGLWYPVIQALVTTPLVWIGLWLGIGRVRWCDRGAPQRLLLAAALIPMAGYGLLGMFADNERVSFHWPLVGYLAALPLFAALWVDGKVRWYRAMWLSLSFGTLLAGAWMTVLANSDGRSAMARWGTLADNFSGWTEVASWIQSIPPTETRPARLIADNFMLAAQLGWALPEEPPVWVLDHPLNHKHGRAAQL
;
A
#
# COMPACT_ATOMS: atom_id res chain seq x y z
N TRP A 1 17.01 6.61 29.75
CA TRP A 1 16.93 7.62 28.67
C TRP A 1 15.52 8.21 28.63
N PRO A 2 15.28 9.33 29.35
CA PRO A 2 13.96 9.96 29.41
C PRO A 2 13.34 10.24 28.02
N PRO A 3 14.10 10.72 26.99
CA PRO A 3 13.53 11.00 25.67
C PRO A 3 12.97 9.77 24.96
N LEU A 4 13.55 8.59 25.19
CA LEU A 4 13.04 7.36 24.58
C LEU A 4 11.67 6.97 25.16
N TRP A 5 11.53 7.06 26.49
CA TRP A 5 10.24 6.77 27.14
C TRP A 5 9.18 7.77 26.74
N VAL A 6 9.53 9.06 26.62
CA VAL A 6 8.61 10.08 26.12
C VAL A 6 8.16 9.74 24.68
N ALA A 7 9.09 9.39 23.79
CA ALA A 7 8.76 9.00 22.42
C ALA A 7 7.85 7.76 22.38
N LEU A 8 8.11 6.74 23.20
CA LEU A 8 7.27 5.54 23.28
C LEU A 8 5.87 5.86 23.81
N ILE A 9 5.76 6.69 24.85
CA ILE A 9 4.48 7.12 25.42
C ILE A 9 3.67 7.91 24.38
N LEU A 10 4.30 8.90 23.73
CA LEU A 10 3.63 9.69 22.69
C LEU A 10 3.22 8.82 21.51
N GLY A 11 4.08 7.90 21.08
CA GLY A 11 3.75 6.93 20.03
C GLY A 11 2.56 6.04 20.42
N ALA A 12 2.55 5.51 21.65
CA ALA A 12 1.42 4.73 22.16
C ALA A 12 0.15 5.58 22.29
N ALA A 13 0.26 6.82 22.77
CA ALA A 13 -0.86 7.74 22.87
C ALA A 13 -1.48 8.08 21.51
N ALA A 14 -0.69 8.15 20.45
CA ALA A 14 -1.19 8.35 19.09
C ALA A 14 -2.11 7.21 18.60
N TRP A 15 -2.02 6.03 19.20
CA TRP A 15 -2.90 4.88 18.90
C TRP A 15 -4.20 4.88 19.70
N LEU A 16 -4.33 5.74 20.73
CA LEU A 16 -5.53 5.78 21.58
C LEU A 16 -6.84 5.97 20.82
N PRO A 17 -6.95 6.87 19.81
CA PRO A 17 -8.17 7.01 19.03
C PRO A 17 -8.55 5.71 18.31
N LEU A 18 -7.56 5.00 17.76
CA LEU A 18 -7.79 3.72 17.09
C LEU A 18 -8.27 2.65 18.08
N TRP A 19 -7.64 2.58 19.26
CA TRP A 19 -8.07 1.66 20.33
C TRP A 19 -9.48 1.96 20.80
N TRP A 20 -9.81 3.24 20.98
CA TRP A 20 -11.14 3.67 21.37
C TRP A 20 -12.21 3.23 20.38
N VAL A 21 -12.03 3.55 19.10
CA VAL A 21 -12.97 3.14 18.03
C VAL A 21 -13.08 1.62 17.95
N ASN A 22 -11.97 0.89 18.05
CA ASN A 22 -12.02 -0.58 18.02
C ASN A 22 -12.73 -1.16 19.25
N ALA A 23 -12.56 -0.57 20.45
CA ALA A 23 -13.25 -1.03 21.65
C ALA A 23 -14.76 -0.80 21.54
N ASP A 24 -15.19 0.33 21.01
CA ASP A 24 -16.59 0.67 20.78
C ASP A 24 -17.23 -0.28 19.75
N GLN A 25 -16.48 -0.70 18.73
CA GLN A 25 -16.93 -1.62 17.67
C GLN A 25 -16.61 -3.09 17.98
N SER A 26 -16.53 -3.50 19.24
CA SER A 26 -16.25 -4.89 19.64
C SER A 26 -14.96 -5.48 19.06
N GLY A 27 -13.98 -4.62 18.76
CA GLY A 27 -12.68 -5.02 18.22
C GLY A 27 -12.70 -5.44 16.74
N ALA A 28 -13.76 -5.12 16.00
CA ALA A 28 -13.95 -5.58 14.61
C ALA A 28 -12.75 -5.24 13.69
N GLY A 29 -12.20 -4.02 13.80
CA GLY A 29 -11.06 -3.59 13.01
C GLY A 29 -9.78 -4.39 13.32
N LEU A 30 -9.49 -4.61 14.60
CA LEU A 30 -8.33 -5.41 15.03
C LEU A 30 -8.51 -6.88 14.66
N ARG A 31 -9.69 -7.46 14.90
CA ARG A 31 -10.01 -8.82 14.51
C ARG A 31 -9.80 -9.02 13.01
N PHE A 32 -10.30 -8.07 12.21
CA PHE A 32 -10.08 -8.10 10.78
C PHE A 32 -8.60 -8.10 10.41
N GLN A 33 -7.81 -7.17 10.96
CA GLN A 33 -6.39 -7.04 10.61
C GLN A 33 -5.54 -8.23 11.07
N LEU A 34 -5.84 -8.80 12.24
CA LEU A 34 -5.01 -9.83 12.86
C LEU A 34 -5.47 -11.25 12.54
N VAL A 35 -6.77 -11.46 12.29
CA VAL A 35 -7.34 -12.80 12.14
C VAL A 35 -7.89 -13.04 10.74
N GLU A 36 -8.72 -12.13 10.25
CA GLU A 36 -9.49 -12.38 9.02
C GLU A 36 -8.72 -12.01 7.75
N ARG A 37 -7.84 -11.01 7.85
CA ARG A 37 -7.08 -10.51 6.70
C ARG A 37 -6.03 -11.50 6.21
N HIS A 38 -5.39 -12.22 7.11
CA HIS A 38 -4.29 -13.11 6.79
C HIS A 38 -4.67 -14.54 7.16
N PRO A 39 -4.61 -15.50 6.20
CA PRO A 39 -4.90 -16.89 6.47
C PRO A 39 -3.86 -17.57 7.39
N TRP A 40 -2.71 -16.93 7.62
CA TRP A 40 -1.59 -17.41 8.44
C TRP A 40 -1.13 -18.82 8.05
N ARG A 41 -1.29 -19.15 6.77
CA ARG A 41 -0.81 -20.41 6.20
C ARG A 41 0.41 -20.12 5.34
N TRP A 42 1.42 -20.97 5.49
CA TRP A 42 2.60 -20.89 4.64
C TRP A 42 2.25 -21.21 3.19
N HIS A 43 2.75 -20.39 2.28
CA HIS A 43 2.68 -20.64 0.84
C HIS A 43 3.92 -20.12 0.13
N TRP A 44 4.34 -20.86 -0.89
CA TRP A 44 5.57 -20.59 -1.61
C TRP A 44 5.48 -19.37 -2.53
N ASP A 45 4.28 -18.96 -2.92
CA ASP A 45 4.06 -17.80 -3.76
C ASP A 45 4.56 -16.51 -3.11
N GLY A 46 4.69 -16.47 -1.80
CA GLY A 46 5.33 -15.39 -1.07
C GLY A 46 6.80 -15.13 -1.49
N LEU A 47 7.47 -16.09 -2.10
CA LEU A 47 8.82 -15.91 -2.66
C LEU A 47 8.86 -14.90 -3.81
N TRP A 48 7.72 -14.66 -4.48
CA TRP A 48 7.63 -13.61 -5.49
C TRP A 48 7.68 -12.21 -4.91
N TYR A 49 7.36 -12.03 -3.62
CA TYR A 49 7.37 -10.73 -2.99
C TYR A 49 8.73 -10.01 -3.09
N PRO A 50 9.89 -10.61 -2.74
CA PRO A 50 11.19 -9.97 -2.95
C PRO A 50 11.49 -9.62 -4.42
N VAL A 51 11.03 -10.46 -5.36
CA VAL A 51 11.18 -10.21 -6.79
C VAL A 51 10.38 -8.99 -7.22
N ILE A 52 9.13 -8.89 -6.79
CA ILE A 52 8.27 -7.73 -7.04
C ILE A 52 8.91 -6.47 -6.43
N GLN A 53 9.42 -6.55 -5.20
CA GLN A 53 10.11 -5.43 -4.55
C GLN A 53 11.34 -4.98 -5.35
N ALA A 54 12.13 -5.91 -5.86
CA ALA A 54 13.29 -5.60 -6.70
C ALA A 54 12.87 -4.92 -8.02
N LEU A 55 11.76 -5.34 -8.62
CA LEU A 55 11.26 -4.73 -9.85
C LEU A 55 10.71 -3.32 -9.60
N VAL A 56 9.94 -3.12 -8.53
CA VAL A 56 9.34 -1.81 -8.20
C VAL A 56 10.40 -0.77 -7.83
N THR A 57 11.43 -1.16 -7.08
CA THR A 57 12.52 -0.26 -6.66
C THR A 57 13.67 -0.17 -7.68
N THR A 58 13.61 -0.90 -8.76
CA THR A 58 14.68 -1.29 -9.68
C THR A 58 15.72 -2.23 -9.02
N PRO A 59 16.15 -3.32 -9.74
CA PRO A 59 16.97 -4.36 -9.13
C PRO A 59 18.29 -3.88 -8.53
N LEU A 60 18.99 -2.96 -9.21
CA LEU A 60 20.27 -2.45 -8.73
C LEU A 60 20.11 -1.59 -7.46
N VAL A 61 19.08 -0.76 -7.41
CA VAL A 61 18.78 0.04 -6.21
C VAL A 61 18.41 -0.87 -5.05
N TRP A 62 17.56 -1.87 -5.28
CA TRP A 62 17.16 -2.83 -4.26
C TRP A 62 18.36 -3.60 -3.67
N ILE A 63 19.25 -4.10 -4.54
CA ILE A 63 20.51 -4.72 -4.11
C ILE A 63 21.35 -3.72 -3.31
N GLY A 64 21.47 -2.48 -3.79
CA GLY A 64 22.20 -1.43 -3.10
C GLY A 64 21.69 -1.11 -1.70
N LEU A 65 20.36 -1.08 -1.51
CA LEU A 65 19.75 -0.91 -0.19
C LEU A 65 20.15 -2.04 0.77
N TRP A 66 20.08 -3.31 0.32
CA TRP A 66 20.51 -4.46 1.12
C TRP A 66 22.00 -4.47 1.40
N LEU A 67 22.84 -4.06 0.44
CA LEU A 67 24.28 -3.91 0.66
C LEU A 67 24.57 -2.79 1.68
N GLY A 68 23.82 -1.68 1.64
CA GLY A 68 23.89 -0.62 2.65
C GLY A 68 23.59 -1.13 4.04
N ILE A 69 22.49 -1.87 4.18
CA ILE A 69 22.07 -2.52 5.42
C ILE A 69 23.15 -3.50 5.91
N GLY A 70 23.60 -4.42 5.04
CA GLY A 70 24.56 -5.48 5.38
C GLY A 70 25.95 -4.96 5.77
N ARG A 71 26.30 -3.73 5.36
CA ARG A 71 27.57 -3.12 5.70
C ARG A 71 27.60 -2.48 7.09
N VAL A 72 26.44 -2.22 7.66
CA VAL A 72 26.31 -1.69 9.03
C VAL A 72 26.50 -2.83 10.02
N ARG A 73 27.65 -2.81 10.72
CA ARG A 73 27.86 -3.75 11.83
C ARG A 73 27.16 -3.21 13.07
N TRP A 74 26.27 -4.02 13.62
CA TRP A 74 25.43 -3.60 14.75
C TRP A 74 26.26 -3.11 15.96
N CYS A 75 27.40 -3.78 16.22
CA CYS A 75 28.22 -3.50 17.40
C CYS A 75 29.12 -2.27 17.26
N ASP A 76 29.48 -1.87 16.04
CA ASP A 76 30.55 -0.86 15.80
C ASP A 76 29.98 0.51 15.47
N ARG A 77 28.68 0.75 15.64
CA ARG A 77 28.02 1.98 15.20
C ARG A 77 27.37 2.74 16.34
N GLY A 78 27.30 4.06 16.17
CA GLY A 78 26.58 4.95 17.08
C GLY A 78 25.06 4.70 17.04
N ALA A 79 24.36 5.29 17.99
CA ALA A 79 22.91 5.13 18.13
C ALA A 79 22.11 5.49 16.84
N PRO A 80 22.46 6.54 16.06
CA PRO A 80 21.73 6.88 14.84
C PRO A 80 21.76 5.79 13.78
N GLN A 81 22.95 5.18 13.54
CA GLN A 81 23.06 4.11 12.52
C GLN A 81 22.31 2.86 12.94
N ARG A 82 22.30 2.51 14.22
CA ARG A 82 21.48 1.39 14.74
C ARG A 82 19.99 1.63 14.60
N LEU A 83 19.54 2.87 14.83
CA LEU A 83 18.15 3.25 14.64
C LEU A 83 17.75 3.12 13.16
N LEU A 84 18.55 3.66 12.24
CA LEU A 84 18.30 3.52 10.81
C LEU A 84 18.28 2.05 10.37
N LEU A 85 19.22 1.25 10.88
CA LEU A 85 19.27 -0.18 10.59
C LEU A 85 18.00 -0.90 11.05
N ALA A 86 17.54 -0.64 12.27
CA ALA A 86 16.31 -1.22 12.81
C ALA A 86 15.08 -0.74 12.02
N ALA A 87 15.00 0.58 11.75
CA ALA A 87 13.92 1.16 10.97
C ALA A 87 13.86 0.65 9.51
N ALA A 88 15.00 0.24 8.95
CA ALA A 88 15.06 -0.38 7.63
C ALA A 88 14.69 -1.87 7.69
N LEU A 89 15.33 -2.64 8.58
CA LEU A 89 15.19 -4.09 8.63
C LEU A 89 13.80 -4.53 9.05
N ILE A 90 13.20 -3.89 10.05
CA ILE A 90 11.91 -4.32 10.59
C ILE A 90 10.82 -4.30 9.50
N PRO A 91 10.60 -3.21 8.74
CA PRO A 91 9.61 -3.23 7.67
C PRO A 91 10.03 -4.12 6.49
N MET A 92 11.27 -4.02 6.02
CA MET A 92 11.71 -4.73 4.82
C MET A 92 11.69 -6.26 5.02
N ALA A 93 12.27 -6.75 6.11
CA ALA A 93 12.28 -8.17 6.44
C ALA A 93 10.92 -8.64 6.98
N GLY A 94 10.27 -7.82 7.80
CA GLY A 94 8.96 -8.12 8.37
C GLY A 94 7.89 -8.36 7.30
N TYR A 95 7.77 -7.46 6.33
CA TYR A 95 6.84 -7.66 5.21
C TYR A 95 7.29 -8.75 4.24
N GLY A 96 8.60 -8.98 4.10
CA GLY A 96 9.13 -10.13 3.36
C GLY A 96 8.69 -11.46 3.99
N LEU A 97 8.79 -11.59 5.31
CA LEU A 97 8.31 -12.75 6.05
C LEU A 97 6.78 -12.86 6.02
N LEU A 98 6.08 -11.73 6.22
CA LEU A 98 4.62 -11.70 6.16
C LEU A 98 4.10 -12.16 4.80
N GLY A 99 4.81 -11.86 3.71
CA GLY A 99 4.50 -12.32 2.37
C GLY A 99 4.43 -13.84 2.23
N MET A 100 5.15 -14.59 3.08
CA MET A 100 5.11 -16.06 3.08
C MET A 100 3.85 -16.63 3.76
N PHE A 101 3.13 -15.83 4.52
CA PHE A 101 1.95 -16.24 5.28
C PHE A 101 0.68 -15.50 4.88
N ALA A 102 0.83 -14.39 4.14
CA ALA A 102 -0.28 -13.59 3.67
C ALA A 102 -0.74 -14.08 2.29
N ASP A 103 -2.01 -13.82 1.99
CA ASP A 103 -2.56 -13.98 0.67
C ASP A 103 -1.86 -13.03 -0.31
N ASN A 104 -1.49 -13.49 -1.50
CA ASN A 104 -0.79 -12.72 -2.54
C ASN A 104 -1.52 -11.43 -2.94
N GLU A 105 -2.84 -11.43 -2.86
CA GLU A 105 -3.67 -10.26 -3.15
C GLU A 105 -3.57 -9.18 -2.07
N ARG A 106 -3.00 -9.47 -0.90
CA ARG A 106 -3.12 -8.63 0.31
C ARG A 106 -1.83 -8.03 0.81
N VAL A 107 -0.66 -8.52 0.39
CA VAL A 107 0.62 -7.89 0.75
C VAL A 107 0.96 -6.84 -0.29
N SER A 108 0.67 -5.60 0.06
CA SER A 108 0.87 -4.49 -0.86
C SER A 108 2.35 -4.13 -1.02
N PHE A 109 2.79 -3.92 -2.24
CA PHE A 109 4.20 -3.65 -2.57
C PHE A 109 4.75 -2.36 -1.95
N HIS A 110 3.90 -1.43 -1.53
CA HIS A 110 4.32 -0.15 -0.92
C HIS A 110 4.53 -0.21 0.60
N TRP A 111 4.15 -1.29 1.28
CA TRP A 111 4.27 -1.38 2.74
C TRP A 111 5.71 -1.27 3.27
N PRO A 112 6.75 -1.81 2.62
CA PRO A 112 8.13 -1.65 3.09
C PRO A 112 8.74 -0.28 2.78
N LEU A 113 7.99 0.68 2.19
CA LEU A 113 8.50 2.00 1.78
C LEU A 113 9.22 2.74 2.92
N VAL A 114 8.68 2.69 4.14
CA VAL A 114 9.33 3.29 5.33
C VAL A 114 10.72 2.69 5.56
N GLY A 115 10.85 1.36 5.37
CA GLY A 115 12.13 0.66 5.46
C GLY A 115 13.12 1.11 4.38
N TYR A 116 12.65 1.33 3.16
CA TYR A 116 13.49 1.85 2.07
C TYR A 116 13.99 3.26 2.38
N LEU A 117 13.11 4.15 2.86
CA LEU A 117 13.50 5.51 3.25
C LEU A 117 14.56 5.49 4.35
N ALA A 118 14.45 4.60 5.32
CA ALA A 118 15.46 4.43 6.37
C ALA A 118 16.78 3.79 5.86
N ALA A 119 16.71 2.95 4.82
CA ALA A 119 17.88 2.33 4.19
C ALA A 119 18.65 3.28 3.25
N LEU A 120 18.01 4.31 2.71
CA LEU A 120 18.65 5.26 1.76
C LEU A 120 19.90 5.93 2.33
N PRO A 121 19.94 6.47 3.57
CA PRO A 121 21.18 7.04 4.13
C PRO A 121 22.30 6.01 4.26
N LEU A 122 21.96 4.75 4.59
CA LEU A 122 22.95 3.66 4.69
C LEU A 122 23.50 3.31 3.31
N PHE A 123 22.66 3.31 2.30
CA PHE A 123 23.02 3.12 0.92
C PHE A 123 23.88 4.28 0.37
N ALA A 124 23.49 5.53 0.67
CA ALA A 124 24.25 6.72 0.26
C ALA A 124 25.68 6.73 0.86
N ALA A 125 25.83 6.25 2.08
CA ALA A 125 27.15 6.13 2.71
C ALA A 125 28.10 5.20 1.95
N LEU A 126 27.60 4.15 1.28
CA LEU A 126 28.41 3.30 0.41
C LEU A 126 28.95 4.06 -0.81
N TRP A 127 28.19 5.03 -1.29
CA TRP A 127 28.59 5.85 -2.44
C TRP A 127 29.67 6.86 -2.08
N VAL A 128 29.47 7.57 -0.97
CA VAL A 128 30.45 8.55 -0.47
C VAL A 128 31.79 7.88 -0.18
N ASP A 129 31.78 6.66 0.37
CA ASP A 129 32.99 5.88 0.63
C ASP A 129 33.71 5.38 -0.66
N GLY A 130 33.18 5.66 -1.84
CA GLY A 130 33.77 5.25 -3.12
C GLY A 130 33.86 3.73 -3.34
N LYS A 131 33.15 2.96 -2.52
CA LYS A 131 33.25 1.49 -2.49
C LYS A 131 32.34 0.79 -3.49
N VAL A 132 31.52 1.56 -4.23
CA VAL A 132 30.60 1.01 -5.24
C VAL A 132 31.16 1.24 -6.63
N ARG A 133 31.68 0.18 -7.24
CA ARG A 133 32.19 0.23 -8.63
C ARG A 133 31.09 0.48 -9.66
N TRP A 134 29.84 0.32 -9.27
CA TRP A 134 28.70 0.37 -10.19
C TRP A 134 27.90 1.68 -10.09
N TYR A 135 28.49 2.74 -9.59
CA TYR A 135 27.76 3.99 -9.40
C TYR A 135 27.07 4.48 -10.68
N ARG A 136 27.73 4.31 -11.86
CA ARG A 136 27.12 4.66 -13.15
C ARG A 136 25.91 3.80 -13.48
N ALA A 137 26.01 2.49 -13.28
CA ALA A 137 24.90 1.56 -13.52
C ALA A 137 23.73 1.86 -12.56
N MET A 138 24.01 2.22 -11.32
CA MET A 138 23.00 2.62 -10.36
C MET A 138 22.33 3.93 -10.73
N TRP A 139 23.08 4.94 -11.17
CA TRP A 139 22.51 6.17 -11.71
C TRP A 139 21.62 5.93 -12.91
N LEU A 140 22.06 5.10 -13.84
CA LEU A 140 21.26 4.72 -15.01
C LEU A 140 19.99 3.97 -14.60
N SER A 141 20.11 3.04 -13.65
CA SER A 141 18.95 2.31 -13.11
C SER A 141 17.94 3.24 -12.42
N LEU A 142 18.43 4.17 -11.59
CA LEU A 142 17.60 5.15 -10.91
C LEU A 142 16.91 6.09 -11.91
N SER A 143 17.66 6.63 -12.87
CA SER A 143 17.11 7.50 -13.92
C SER A 143 16.07 6.77 -14.77
N PHE A 144 16.35 5.54 -15.17
CA PHE A 144 15.41 4.71 -15.91
C PHE A 144 14.14 4.44 -15.11
N GLY A 145 14.27 4.03 -13.84
CA GLY A 145 13.12 3.80 -12.96
C GLY A 145 12.29 5.06 -12.74
N THR A 146 12.94 6.21 -12.57
CA THR A 146 12.24 7.52 -12.40
C THR A 146 11.50 7.91 -13.67
N LEU A 147 12.13 7.75 -14.84
CA LEU A 147 11.49 8.03 -16.14
C LEU A 147 10.31 7.09 -16.38
N LEU A 148 10.47 5.80 -16.10
CA LEU A 148 9.41 4.83 -16.23
C LEU A 148 8.23 5.14 -15.29
N ALA A 149 8.51 5.48 -14.03
CA ALA A 149 7.48 5.88 -13.06
C ALA A 149 6.77 7.17 -13.51
N GLY A 150 7.52 8.16 -13.98
CA GLY A 150 6.96 9.40 -14.53
C GLY A 150 6.07 9.15 -15.75
N ALA A 151 6.52 8.33 -16.70
CA ALA A 151 5.72 7.93 -17.85
C ALA A 151 4.45 7.19 -17.43
N TRP A 152 4.54 6.25 -16.49
CA TRP A 152 3.39 5.54 -15.94
C TRP A 152 2.40 6.49 -15.26
N MET A 153 2.88 7.41 -14.42
CA MET A 153 2.03 8.42 -13.77
C MET A 153 1.37 9.34 -14.80
N THR A 154 2.05 9.69 -15.89
CA THR A 154 1.47 10.48 -16.98
C THR A 154 0.33 9.71 -17.67
N VAL A 155 0.52 8.42 -17.93
CA VAL A 155 -0.53 7.55 -18.48
C VAL A 155 -1.73 7.47 -17.53
N LEU A 156 -1.49 7.29 -16.23
CA LEU A 156 -2.56 7.22 -15.23
C LEU A 156 -3.28 8.56 -15.02
N ALA A 157 -2.61 9.69 -15.20
CA ALA A 157 -3.22 11.00 -15.11
C ALA A 157 -4.14 11.31 -16.30
N ASN A 158 -3.91 10.67 -17.46
CA ASN A 158 -4.68 10.87 -18.67
C ASN A 158 -5.83 9.87 -18.80
N SER A 159 -7.05 10.34 -19.11
CA SER A 159 -8.25 9.49 -19.29
C SER A 159 -8.07 8.48 -20.41
N ASP A 160 -7.51 8.91 -21.56
CA ASP A 160 -7.30 8.04 -22.71
C ASP A 160 -6.24 6.97 -22.42
N GLY A 161 -5.19 7.36 -21.67
CA GLY A 161 -4.17 6.44 -21.19
C GLY A 161 -4.76 5.36 -20.28
N ARG A 162 -5.58 5.76 -19.30
CA ARG A 162 -6.26 4.79 -18.41
C ARG A 162 -7.17 3.86 -19.21
N SER A 163 -7.96 4.41 -20.13
CA SER A 163 -8.89 3.63 -20.97
C SER A 163 -8.14 2.63 -21.87
N ALA A 164 -6.98 3.01 -22.41
CA ALA A 164 -6.14 2.11 -23.18
C ALA A 164 -5.58 0.97 -22.32
N MET A 165 -5.06 1.28 -21.13
CA MET A 165 -4.54 0.30 -20.18
C MET A 165 -5.61 -0.66 -19.68
N ALA A 166 -6.82 -0.16 -19.40
CA ALA A 166 -7.97 -0.98 -18.99
C ALA A 166 -8.35 -2.00 -20.08
N ARG A 167 -8.35 -1.58 -21.36
CA ARG A 167 -8.61 -2.48 -22.50
C ARG A 167 -7.58 -3.61 -22.61
N TRP A 168 -6.35 -3.39 -22.18
CA TRP A 168 -5.30 -4.42 -22.17
C TRP A 168 -5.29 -5.26 -20.90
N GLY A 169 -6.23 -5.02 -19.95
CA GLY A 169 -6.28 -5.72 -18.68
C GLY A 169 -5.11 -5.44 -17.74
N THR A 170 -4.34 -4.37 -18.01
CA THR A 170 -3.15 -4.01 -17.22
C THR A 170 -3.46 -3.03 -16.10
N LEU A 171 -4.65 -2.44 -16.10
CA LEU A 171 -5.13 -1.55 -15.06
C LEU A 171 -6.23 -2.25 -14.26
N ALA A 172 -6.17 -2.16 -12.94
CA ALA A 172 -7.25 -2.67 -12.12
C ALA A 172 -8.56 -1.91 -12.38
N ASP A 173 -9.69 -2.61 -12.38
CA ASP A 173 -11.01 -2.09 -12.76
C ASP A 173 -11.44 -0.87 -11.92
N ASN A 174 -10.91 -0.73 -10.72
CA ASN A 174 -11.21 0.38 -9.82
C ASN A 174 -10.50 1.72 -10.16
N PHE A 175 -9.71 1.80 -11.24
CA PHE A 175 -9.01 3.03 -11.65
C PHE A 175 -9.65 3.76 -12.84
N SER A 176 -10.65 3.19 -13.49
CA SER A 176 -11.26 3.78 -14.69
C SER A 176 -12.74 3.44 -14.81
N GLY A 177 -13.47 4.22 -15.62
CA GLY A 177 -14.88 3.96 -15.94
C GLY A 177 -15.91 4.57 -15.00
N TRP A 178 -15.48 5.25 -13.93
CA TRP A 178 -16.41 5.80 -12.92
C TRP A 178 -17.29 6.92 -13.46
N THR A 179 -16.76 7.77 -14.31
CA THR A 179 -17.50 8.87 -14.96
C THR A 179 -18.55 8.32 -15.92
N GLU A 180 -18.19 7.28 -16.67
CA GLU A 180 -19.09 6.61 -17.62
C GLU A 180 -20.22 5.91 -16.87
N VAL A 181 -19.92 5.20 -15.78
CA VAL A 181 -20.93 4.55 -14.94
C VAL A 181 -21.85 5.61 -14.30
N ALA A 182 -21.30 6.71 -13.79
CA ALA A 182 -22.09 7.80 -13.23
C ALA A 182 -23.03 8.41 -14.29
N SER A 183 -22.51 8.70 -15.47
CA SER A 183 -23.30 9.24 -16.58
C SER A 183 -24.40 8.28 -17.02
N TRP A 184 -24.11 6.98 -17.05
CA TRP A 184 -25.10 5.95 -17.35
C TRP A 184 -26.20 5.91 -16.28
N ILE A 185 -25.85 5.95 -14.99
CA ILE A 185 -26.84 5.99 -13.89
C ILE A 185 -27.73 7.22 -14.02
N GLN A 186 -27.17 8.39 -14.33
CA GLN A 186 -27.92 9.63 -14.52
C GLN A 186 -28.85 9.60 -15.75
N SER A 187 -28.49 8.82 -16.76
CA SER A 187 -29.31 8.65 -17.97
C SER A 187 -30.55 7.78 -17.76
N ILE A 188 -30.62 7.05 -16.65
CA ILE A 188 -31.79 6.20 -16.33
C ILE A 188 -32.97 7.11 -15.93
N PRO A 189 -34.08 7.12 -16.70
CA PRO A 189 -35.18 8.00 -16.39
C PRO A 189 -35.78 7.72 -15.00
N PRO A 190 -36.15 8.75 -14.26
CA PRO A 190 -36.83 8.59 -12.98
C PRO A 190 -38.16 7.88 -13.20
N THR A 191 -38.39 6.82 -12.44
CA THR A 191 -39.71 6.14 -12.38
C THR A 191 -40.51 6.66 -11.18
N GLU A 192 -41.84 6.59 -11.25
CA GLU A 192 -42.71 7.08 -10.16
C GLU A 192 -42.49 6.44 -8.79
N THR A 193 -41.74 5.34 -8.74
CA THR A 193 -41.35 4.60 -7.53
C THR A 193 -40.01 5.06 -6.90
N ARG A 194 -39.39 6.13 -7.41
CA ARG A 194 -38.14 6.65 -6.83
C ARG A 194 -38.42 7.59 -5.64
N PRO A 195 -37.63 7.42 -4.58
CA PRO A 195 -36.17 7.55 -4.60
C PRO A 195 -35.48 6.19 -4.87
N ALA A 196 -34.89 6.05 -6.05
CA ALA A 196 -34.04 4.91 -6.33
C ALA A 196 -32.85 4.95 -5.36
N ARG A 197 -32.69 3.88 -4.60
CA ARG A 197 -31.52 3.71 -3.75
C ARG A 197 -30.44 3.05 -4.57
N LEU A 198 -29.27 3.69 -4.64
CA LEU A 198 -28.11 3.08 -5.24
C LEU A 198 -27.49 2.13 -4.22
N ILE A 199 -27.35 0.86 -4.61
CA ILE A 199 -26.75 -0.17 -3.77
C ILE A 199 -25.56 -0.74 -4.53
N ALA A 200 -24.38 -0.67 -3.93
CA ALA A 200 -23.16 -1.25 -4.45
C ALA A 200 -22.87 -2.59 -3.76
N ASP A 201 -22.21 -3.49 -4.45
CA ASP A 201 -21.79 -4.79 -3.92
C ASP A 201 -20.55 -4.69 -3.01
N ASN A 202 -19.80 -3.58 -3.11
CA ASN A 202 -18.63 -3.35 -2.28
C ASN A 202 -18.43 -1.86 -1.94
N PHE A 203 -17.65 -1.60 -0.89
CA PHE A 203 -17.42 -0.24 -0.37
C PHE A 203 -16.61 0.65 -1.34
N MET A 204 -15.73 0.08 -2.17
CA MET A 204 -14.93 0.86 -3.13
C MET A 204 -15.84 1.41 -4.24
N LEU A 205 -16.73 0.58 -4.75
CA LEU A 205 -17.74 0.99 -5.73
C LEU A 205 -18.66 2.08 -5.15
N ALA A 206 -19.13 1.88 -3.91
CA ALA A 206 -19.98 2.87 -3.23
C ALA A 206 -19.26 4.21 -3.05
N ALA A 207 -18.01 4.20 -2.63
CA ALA A 207 -17.21 5.42 -2.44
C ALA A 207 -16.96 6.16 -3.76
N GLN A 208 -16.64 5.44 -4.83
CA GLN A 208 -16.41 6.02 -6.16
C GLN A 208 -17.69 6.60 -6.76
N LEU A 209 -18.80 5.88 -6.64
CA LEU A 209 -20.09 6.40 -7.10
C LEU A 209 -20.57 7.59 -6.27
N GLY A 210 -20.39 7.56 -4.96
CA GLY A 210 -20.71 8.69 -4.08
C GLY A 210 -19.88 9.95 -4.42
N TRP A 211 -18.63 9.77 -4.84
CA TRP A 211 -17.80 10.87 -5.34
C TRP A 211 -18.26 11.39 -6.72
N ALA A 212 -18.59 10.46 -7.64
CA ALA A 212 -18.98 10.80 -9.01
C ALA A 212 -20.42 11.34 -9.11
N LEU A 213 -21.27 11.11 -8.12
CA LEU A 213 -22.69 11.47 -8.05
C LEU A 213 -23.00 12.29 -6.77
N PRO A 214 -22.38 13.46 -6.57
CA PRO A 214 -22.47 14.19 -5.29
C PRO A 214 -23.89 14.73 -4.98
N GLU A 215 -24.74 14.90 -5.99
CA GLU A 215 -26.13 15.39 -5.85
C GLU A 215 -27.17 14.27 -5.70
N GLU A 216 -26.75 13.01 -5.83
CA GLU A 216 -27.61 11.84 -5.73
C GLU A 216 -27.73 11.37 -4.26
N PRO A 217 -28.79 10.59 -3.92
CA PRO A 217 -28.88 10.00 -2.59
C PRO A 217 -27.66 9.10 -2.29
N PRO A 218 -27.34 8.92 -1.01
CA PRO A 218 -26.14 8.15 -0.62
C PRO A 218 -26.15 6.75 -1.22
N VAL A 219 -24.98 6.32 -1.69
CA VAL A 219 -24.79 4.96 -2.22
C VAL A 219 -24.59 4.00 -1.05
N TRP A 220 -25.47 3.05 -0.93
CA TRP A 220 -25.45 2.04 0.13
C TRP A 220 -24.59 0.84 -0.29
N VAL A 221 -23.98 0.18 0.68
CA VAL A 221 -23.28 -1.09 0.44
C VAL A 221 -24.14 -2.23 0.96
N LEU A 222 -24.30 -3.25 0.13
CA LEU A 222 -25.01 -4.46 0.53
C LEU A 222 -24.08 -5.29 1.44
N ASP A 223 -24.40 -5.32 2.72
CA ASP A 223 -23.75 -6.26 3.64
C ASP A 223 -24.46 -7.62 3.55
N HIS A 224 -23.84 -8.55 2.83
CA HIS A 224 -24.36 -9.89 2.65
C HIS A 224 -23.33 -10.92 3.11
N PRO A 225 -23.75 -12.02 3.79
CA PRO A 225 -22.83 -13.07 4.24
C PRO A 225 -21.94 -13.65 3.13
N LEU A 226 -22.38 -13.63 1.86
CA LEU A 226 -21.58 -14.03 0.71
C LEU A 226 -20.54 -12.99 0.28
N ASN A 227 -20.64 -11.74 0.79
CA ASN A 227 -19.74 -10.63 0.47
C ASN A 227 -18.69 -10.42 1.58
N HIS A 228 -18.17 -11.50 2.14
CA HIS A 228 -17.26 -11.51 3.30
C HIS A 228 -16.02 -10.63 3.19
N LYS A 229 -15.65 -10.23 1.97
CA LYS A 229 -14.44 -9.41 1.73
C LYS A 229 -14.72 -7.90 1.67
N HIS A 230 -15.95 -7.46 1.42
CA HIS A 230 -16.23 -6.08 0.99
C HIS A 230 -17.38 -5.38 1.70
N GLY A 231 -18.14 -6.06 2.54
CA GLY A 231 -19.33 -5.53 3.22
C GLY A 231 -19.10 -4.64 4.44
N ARG A 232 -17.93 -4.06 4.60
CA ARG A 232 -17.53 -3.35 5.84
C ARG A 232 -18.15 -1.98 6.06
N ALA A 233 -18.71 -1.37 5.03
CA ALA A 233 -19.32 -0.04 5.16
C ALA A 233 -20.61 -0.06 6.00
N ALA A 234 -21.20 -1.24 6.22
CA ALA A 234 -22.38 -1.39 7.10
C ALA A 234 -22.02 -1.42 8.60
N GLN A 235 -20.73 -1.42 8.94
CA GLN A 235 -20.23 -1.43 10.32
C GLN A 235 -19.70 -0.06 10.77
N LEU A 236 -19.73 0.95 9.89
CA LEU A 236 -19.40 2.34 10.17
C LEU A 236 -20.66 3.19 10.27
#